data_75c8c1a61063c63aa8ef5364c34ce4df
#
_entry.id   75c8c1a61063c63aa8ef5364c34ce4df
#
_cell.length_a   1.000
_cell.length_b   1.000
_cell.length_c   1.000
_cell.angle_alpha   90.00
_cell.angle_beta   90.00
_cell.angle_gamma   90.00
#
_symmetry.space_group_name_H-M   'P 1'
#
loop_
_entity.id
_entity.type
_entity.pdbx_description
1 polymer ?
#
loop_
_entity_poly.entity_id
_entity_poly.type
_entity_poly.pdbx_seq_one_letter_code
_entity_poly.pdbx_strand_id
1 'polypeptide(L)'
;MNQESIRRYIASEFDRVDVDIGSKDAGAPEVAWGDTFFIYDPQRNLEGSRRFPFATIVIKDYGDFDNKSNLNRPDVFRLNIGVSKETYRSLFPGEAEHDFTALDVLMPHPVYGPNHWVSVLNPSETTFENLKPLLTEAYQRAVRRFESRATSHE
;
A
#
# COMPACT_ATOMS: atom_id res chain seq x y z
N MET A 1 11.85 8.97 7.04
CA MET A 1 11.79 7.79 6.12
C MET A 1 11.65 8.26 4.69
N ASN A 2 12.34 7.63 3.77
CA ASN A 2 12.12 7.86 2.35
C ASN A 2 11.58 6.60 1.69
N GLN A 3 11.21 6.70 0.42
CA GLN A 3 10.63 5.57 -0.31
C GLN A 3 11.56 4.37 -0.35
N GLU A 4 12.85 4.59 -0.56
CA GLU A 4 13.81 3.51 -0.67
C GLU A 4 13.98 2.75 0.65
N SER A 5 14.01 3.45 1.79
CA SER A 5 14.12 2.79 3.09
C SER A 5 12.86 1.96 3.40
N ILE A 6 11.69 2.42 2.97
CA ILE A 6 10.45 1.66 3.11
C ILE A 6 10.50 0.41 2.23
N ARG A 7 10.93 0.54 0.98
CA ARG A 7 11.08 -0.60 0.07
C ARG A 7 12.05 -1.65 0.63
N ARG A 8 13.19 -1.20 1.16
CA ARG A 8 14.16 -2.11 1.78
C ARG A 8 13.59 -2.84 2.97
N TYR A 9 12.88 -2.13 3.84
CA TYR A 9 12.27 -2.76 5.00
C TYR A 9 11.32 -3.87 4.58
N ILE A 10 10.41 -3.58 3.67
CA ILE A 10 9.41 -4.56 3.24
C ILE A 10 10.08 -5.75 2.54
N ALA A 11 11.05 -5.50 1.68
CA ALA A 11 11.74 -6.56 0.95
C ALA A 11 12.57 -7.46 1.87
N SER A 12 13.14 -6.91 2.94
CA SER A 12 13.97 -7.69 3.86
C SER A 12 13.18 -8.37 4.96
N GLU A 13 12.05 -7.76 5.39
CA GLU A 13 11.25 -8.29 6.49
C GLU A 13 10.31 -9.41 6.04
N PHE A 14 9.77 -9.32 4.83
CA PHE A 14 8.73 -10.22 4.35
C PHE A 14 9.26 -11.10 3.22
N ASP A 15 9.00 -12.40 3.33
CA ASP A 15 9.47 -13.41 2.39
C ASP A 15 8.63 -13.40 1.10
N ARG A 16 9.30 -13.60 -0.04
CA ARG A 16 8.66 -13.83 -1.34
C ARG A 16 7.77 -12.67 -1.80
N VAL A 17 8.15 -11.46 -1.43
CA VAL A 17 7.49 -10.25 -1.89
C VAL A 17 8.17 -9.75 -3.15
N ASP A 18 7.36 -9.51 -4.18
CA ASP A 18 7.81 -8.85 -5.39
C ASP A 18 7.60 -7.34 -5.22
N VAL A 19 8.68 -6.58 -5.39
CA VAL A 19 8.66 -5.11 -5.33
C VAL A 19 8.63 -4.62 -6.77
N ASP A 20 7.45 -4.24 -7.24
CA ASP A 20 7.22 -3.84 -8.61
C ASP A 20 7.12 -2.32 -8.70
N ILE A 21 8.09 -1.69 -9.38
CA ILE A 21 8.08 -0.24 -9.60
C ILE A 21 7.58 0.00 -11.02
N GLY A 22 6.49 0.75 -11.14
CA GLY A 22 5.91 1.06 -12.43
C GLY A 22 6.89 1.82 -13.32
N SER A 23 7.04 1.36 -14.56
CA SER A 23 7.89 2.01 -15.55
C SER A 23 7.38 1.72 -16.95
N LYS A 24 7.85 2.50 -17.92
CA LYS A 24 7.55 2.26 -19.32
C LYS A 24 8.05 0.88 -19.77
N ASP A 25 9.27 0.53 -19.35
CA ASP A 25 9.90 -0.74 -19.73
C ASP A 25 9.19 -1.95 -19.11
N ALA A 26 8.55 -1.77 -17.95
CA ALA A 26 7.76 -2.82 -17.32
C ALA A 26 6.34 -2.92 -17.90
N GLY A 27 5.98 -2.07 -18.87
CA GLY A 27 4.66 -2.08 -19.49
C GLY A 27 3.58 -1.38 -18.66
N ALA A 28 3.94 -0.64 -17.62
CA ALA A 28 2.98 0.07 -16.78
C ALA A 28 2.42 1.30 -17.51
N PRO A 29 1.15 1.67 -17.25
CA PRO A 29 0.61 2.94 -17.75
C PRO A 29 1.36 4.12 -17.13
N GLU A 30 1.44 5.23 -17.86
CA GLU A 30 2.20 6.41 -17.43
C GLU A 30 1.82 6.90 -16.04
N VAL A 31 0.53 6.83 -15.69
CA VAL A 31 0.04 7.26 -14.38
C VAL A 31 0.68 6.48 -13.23
N ALA A 32 1.10 5.23 -13.47
CA ALA A 32 1.72 4.38 -12.47
C ALA A 32 3.25 4.43 -12.48
N TRP A 33 3.88 5.24 -13.34
CA TRP A 33 5.33 5.31 -13.39
C TRP A 33 5.88 5.90 -12.10
N GLY A 34 6.86 5.20 -11.50
CA GLY A 34 7.48 5.58 -10.24
C GLY A 34 6.74 5.11 -9.00
N ASP A 35 5.52 4.62 -9.13
CA ASP A 35 4.79 4.03 -8.01
C ASP A 35 5.33 2.64 -7.70
N THR A 36 5.26 2.23 -6.43
CA THR A 36 5.73 0.92 -5.99
C THR A 36 4.55 0.07 -5.54
N PHE A 37 4.56 -1.18 -5.98
CA PHE A 37 3.54 -2.17 -5.62
C PHE A 37 4.22 -3.34 -4.92
N PHE A 38 3.75 -3.69 -3.72
CA PHE A 38 4.31 -4.79 -2.93
C PHE A 38 3.35 -5.97 -3.03
N ILE A 39 3.78 -7.05 -3.66
CA ILE A 39 2.92 -8.17 -4.03
C ILE A 39 3.51 -9.45 -3.48
N TYR A 40 2.71 -10.23 -2.76
CA TYR A 40 3.12 -11.57 -2.35
C TYR A 40 2.94 -12.51 -3.54
N ASP A 41 4.06 -12.94 -4.13
CA ASP A 41 4.08 -13.79 -5.32
C ASP A 41 5.13 -14.88 -5.17
N PRO A 42 4.84 -15.93 -4.35
CA PRO A 42 5.85 -16.93 -3.98
C PRO A 42 6.32 -17.80 -5.15
N GLN A 43 5.52 -17.94 -6.21
CA GLN A 43 5.86 -18.74 -7.37
C GLN A 43 6.21 -17.90 -8.59
N ARG A 44 6.19 -16.58 -8.44
CA ARG A 44 6.49 -15.60 -9.50
C ARG A 44 5.68 -15.80 -10.77
N ASN A 45 4.40 -16.13 -10.61
CA ASN A 45 3.52 -16.42 -11.73
C ASN A 45 2.14 -15.78 -11.63
N LEU A 46 1.92 -14.88 -10.67
CA LEU A 46 0.64 -14.20 -10.57
C LEU A 46 0.49 -13.16 -11.68
N GLU A 47 -0.69 -13.13 -12.29
CA GLU A 47 -1.02 -12.22 -13.38
C GLU A 47 -2.41 -11.63 -13.20
N GLY A 48 -2.64 -10.47 -13.80
CA GLY A 48 -3.94 -9.81 -13.79
C GLY A 48 -4.43 -9.49 -12.39
N SER A 49 -5.69 -9.77 -12.11
CA SER A 49 -6.32 -9.45 -10.81
C SER A 49 -5.77 -10.25 -9.64
N ARG A 50 -5.07 -11.36 -9.90
CA ARG A 50 -4.42 -12.14 -8.84
C ARG A 50 -3.15 -11.48 -8.33
N ARG A 51 -2.55 -10.62 -9.15
CA ARG A 51 -1.36 -9.85 -8.80
C ARG A 51 -1.79 -8.58 -8.05
N PHE A 52 -2.40 -8.77 -6.88
CA PHE A 52 -2.96 -7.69 -6.08
C PHE A 52 -2.00 -7.30 -4.96
N PRO A 53 -1.60 -6.03 -4.85
CA PRO A 53 -0.66 -5.61 -3.82
C PRO A 53 -1.30 -5.57 -2.44
N PHE A 54 -0.50 -5.85 -1.40
CA PHE A 54 -0.93 -5.66 -0.02
C PHE A 54 -0.52 -4.29 0.53
N ALA A 55 0.39 -3.61 -0.15
CA ALA A 55 0.80 -2.24 0.14
C ALA A 55 1.31 -1.59 -1.13
N THR A 56 1.23 -0.26 -1.19
CA THR A 56 1.72 0.51 -2.32
C THR A 56 2.35 1.82 -1.84
N ILE A 57 3.24 2.37 -2.67
CA ILE A 57 3.72 3.75 -2.51
C ILE A 57 3.35 4.48 -3.80
N VAL A 58 2.57 5.55 -3.68
CA VAL A 58 2.20 6.37 -4.83
C VAL A 58 2.82 7.74 -4.71
N ILE A 59 3.28 8.29 -5.85
CA ILE A 59 4.07 9.53 -5.87
C ILE A 59 3.40 10.67 -6.63
N LYS A 60 2.20 10.46 -7.15
CA LYS A 60 1.45 11.48 -7.88
C LYS A 60 -0.04 11.16 -7.84
N ASP A 61 -0.85 12.17 -8.14
CA ASP A 61 -2.28 11.98 -8.25
C ASP A 61 -2.65 11.12 -9.46
N TYR A 62 -3.74 10.37 -9.34
CA TYR A 62 -4.30 9.58 -10.43
C TYR A 62 -5.49 10.33 -11.04
N GLY A 63 -5.21 11.48 -11.65
CA GLY A 63 -6.23 12.32 -12.27
C GLY A 63 -7.33 12.70 -11.29
N ASP A 64 -8.57 12.63 -11.72
CA ASP A 64 -9.74 12.91 -10.87
C ASP A 64 -10.13 11.74 -9.97
N PHE A 65 -9.58 10.57 -10.22
CA PHE A 65 -9.90 9.35 -9.48
C PHE A 65 -9.31 9.37 -8.07
N ASP A 66 -8.06 9.81 -7.92
CA ASP A 66 -7.35 9.85 -6.64
C ASP A 66 -6.47 11.10 -6.61
N ASN A 67 -7.02 12.22 -6.15
CA ASN A 67 -6.33 13.51 -6.13
C ASN A 67 -6.44 14.26 -4.80
N LYS A 68 -7.11 13.67 -3.80
CA LYS A 68 -7.38 14.38 -2.54
C LYS A 68 -6.14 14.61 -1.69
N SER A 69 -5.09 13.80 -1.87
CA SER A 69 -3.85 13.96 -1.11
C SER A 69 -2.93 15.01 -1.72
N ASN A 70 -3.22 15.47 -2.93
CA ASN A 70 -2.38 16.43 -3.66
C ASN A 70 -0.92 15.98 -3.70
N LEU A 71 -0.68 14.81 -4.30
CA LEU A 71 0.64 14.19 -4.37
C LEU A 71 1.55 14.83 -5.42
N ASN A 72 1.03 15.73 -6.25
CA ASN A 72 1.83 16.43 -7.27
C ASN A 72 2.71 17.55 -6.68
N ARG A 73 2.91 17.53 -5.36
CA ARG A 73 3.83 18.40 -4.65
C ARG A 73 5.25 17.80 -4.66
N PRO A 74 6.31 18.62 -4.65
CA PRO A 74 7.68 18.08 -4.57
C PRO A 74 7.89 17.25 -3.29
N ASP A 75 8.58 16.11 -3.44
CA ASP A 75 9.03 15.26 -2.34
C ASP A 75 7.90 14.71 -1.45
N VAL A 76 6.70 14.55 -2.00
CA VAL A 76 5.57 13.97 -1.26
C VAL A 76 5.21 12.62 -1.90
N PHE A 77 5.10 11.61 -1.06
CA PHE A 77 4.61 10.30 -1.45
C PHE A 77 3.61 9.80 -0.42
N ARG A 78 2.84 8.78 -0.78
CA ARG A 78 1.85 8.20 0.13
C ARG A 78 2.03 6.69 0.19
N LEU A 79 2.24 6.18 1.42
CA LEU A 79 2.27 4.75 1.69
C LEU A 79 0.85 4.30 1.99
N ASN A 80 0.36 3.30 1.27
CA ASN A 80 -0.96 2.73 1.42
C ASN A 80 -0.85 1.29 1.88
N ILE A 81 -1.67 0.89 2.86
CA ILE A 81 -1.60 -0.45 3.47
C ILE A 81 -3.02 -1.02 3.57
N GLY A 82 -3.20 -2.26 3.10
CA GLY A 82 -4.48 -2.95 3.19
C GLY A 82 -4.59 -3.74 4.49
N VAL A 83 -5.44 -3.29 5.41
CA VAL A 83 -5.62 -3.93 6.71
C VAL A 83 -6.96 -4.65 6.80
N SER A 84 -7.20 -5.36 7.90
CA SER A 84 -8.48 -6.01 8.13
C SER A 84 -9.56 -4.99 8.50
N LYS A 85 -10.82 -5.40 8.33
CA LYS A 85 -11.97 -4.61 8.73
C LYS A 85 -11.90 -4.24 10.22
N GLU A 86 -11.51 -5.21 11.05
CA GLU A 86 -11.41 -5.01 12.50
C GLU A 86 -10.34 -3.98 12.85
N THR A 87 -9.17 -4.10 12.24
CA THR A 87 -8.07 -3.13 12.45
C THR A 87 -8.47 -1.75 11.96
N TYR A 88 -9.07 -1.66 10.79
CA TYR A 88 -9.53 -0.39 10.24
C TYR A 88 -10.52 0.29 11.19
N ARG A 89 -11.51 -0.44 11.68
CA ARG A 89 -12.51 0.09 12.61
C ARG A 89 -11.92 0.49 13.95
N SER A 90 -10.90 -0.22 14.40
CA SER A 90 -10.18 0.13 15.62
C SER A 90 -9.40 1.45 15.46
N LEU A 91 -8.79 1.65 14.29
CA LEU A 91 -8.03 2.87 14.00
C LEU A 91 -8.94 4.08 13.78
N PHE A 92 -10.10 3.87 13.15
CA PHE A 92 -11.00 4.95 12.75
C PHE A 92 -12.42 4.65 13.22
N PRO A 93 -12.69 4.71 14.53
CA PRO A 93 -14.03 4.49 15.05
C PRO A 93 -14.92 5.70 14.72
N GLY A 94 -16.07 5.44 14.11
CA GLY A 94 -17.02 6.49 13.75
C GLY A 94 -16.67 7.22 12.46
N GLU A 95 -17.36 8.35 12.23
CA GLU A 95 -17.19 9.17 11.04
C GLU A 95 -16.47 10.47 11.42
N ALA A 96 -15.22 10.60 11.03
CA ALA A 96 -14.44 11.81 11.22
C ALA A 96 -14.00 12.35 9.87
N GLU A 97 -13.87 13.66 9.77
CA GLU A 97 -13.27 14.29 8.61
C GLU A 97 -11.75 14.18 8.70
N HIS A 98 -11.11 13.98 7.55
CA HIS A 98 -9.67 13.85 7.47
C HIS A 98 -9.11 14.84 6.45
N ASP A 99 -7.98 15.44 6.77
CA ASP A 99 -7.20 16.21 5.82
C ASP A 99 -6.27 15.24 5.07
N PHE A 100 -6.66 14.85 3.86
CA PHE A 100 -5.89 13.89 3.08
C PHE A 100 -4.56 14.45 2.55
N THR A 101 -4.30 15.74 2.73
CA THR A 101 -3.02 16.37 2.37
C THR A 101 -2.03 16.44 3.53
N ALA A 102 -2.45 16.10 4.74
CA ALA A 102 -1.59 16.19 5.92
C ALA A 102 -0.42 15.20 5.84
N LEU A 103 0.75 15.64 6.27
CA LEU A 103 1.95 14.80 6.30
C LEU A 103 2.10 14.12 7.65
N ASP A 104 2.61 12.88 7.62
CA ASP A 104 2.97 12.12 8.82
C ASP A 104 1.77 11.83 9.74
N VAL A 105 0.60 11.63 9.14
CA VAL A 105 -0.64 11.31 9.87
C VAL A 105 -1.27 10.07 9.27
N LEU A 106 -1.57 9.08 10.12
CA LEU A 106 -2.31 7.89 9.68
C LEU A 106 -3.78 8.26 9.45
N MET A 107 -4.30 7.92 8.30
CA MET A 107 -5.65 8.27 7.88
C MET A 107 -6.25 7.16 7.00
N PRO A 108 -7.57 7.14 6.80
CA PRO A 108 -8.16 6.28 5.77
C PRO A 108 -7.61 6.64 4.39
N HIS A 109 -7.48 5.65 3.51
CA HIS A 109 -7.17 5.93 2.11
C HIS A 109 -8.30 6.78 1.51
N PRO A 110 -7.99 7.85 0.78
CA PRO A 110 -9.04 8.76 0.28
C PRO A 110 -10.05 8.11 -0.68
N VAL A 111 -9.65 7.03 -1.36
CA VAL A 111 -10.53 6.30 -2.28
C VAL A 111 -10.91 4.94 -1.71
N TYR A 112 -9.93 4.19 -1.21
CA TYR A 112 -10.12 2.80 -0.79
C TYR A 112 -10.32 2.63 0.73
N GLY A 113 -10.59 3.72 1.46
CA GLY A 113 -10.98 3.63 2.86
C GLY A 113 -12.14 2.65 3.10
N PRO A 114 -13.21 2.66 2.28
CA PRO A 114 -14.31 1.69 2.43
C PRO A 114 -13.89 0.24 2.26
N ASN A 115 -12.76 -0.01 1.62
CA ASN A 115 -12.16 -1.34 1.45
C ASN A 115 -11.10 -1.64 2.52
N HIS A 116 -11.03 -0.84 3.57
CA HIS A 116 -10.14 -0.99 4.72
C HIS A 116 -8.66 -0.74 4.38
N TRP A 117 -8.40 0.19 3.48
CA TRP A 117 -7.06 0.69 3.21
C TRP A 117 -6.79 1.94 4.05
N VAL A 118 -5.57 2.02 4.57
CA VAL A 118 -5.08 3.17 5.34
C VAL A 118 -3.90 3.80 4.61
N SER A 119 -3.62 5.06 4.91
CA SER A 119 -2.61 5.84 4.20
C SER A 119 -1.84 6.74 5.15
N VAL A 120 -0.57 6.98 4.82
CA VAL A 120 0.28 7.98 5.48
C VAL A 120 1.12 8.67 4.42
N LEU A 121 1.10 10.00 4.40
CA LEU A 121 1.98 10.79 3.55
C LEU A 121 3.28 11.06 4.31
N ASN A 122 4.43 10.81 3.66
CA ASN A 122 5.76 11.10 4.21
C ASN A 122 5.92 10.70 5.69
N PRO A 123 5.75 9.42 6.05
CA PRO A 123 5.87 9.03 7.45
C PRO A 123 7.27 9.32 8.00
N SER A 124 7.34 9.81 9.24
CA SER A 124 8.59 9.91 10.00
C SER A 124 9.03 8.51 10.42
N GLU A 125 10.26 8.41 10.94
CA GLU A 125 10.76 7.13 11.47
C GLU A 125 9.89 6.63 12.62
N THR A 126 9.47 7.52 13.50
CA THR A 126 8.59 7.17 14.62
C THR A 126 7.24 6.66 14.14
N THR A 127 6.62 7.38 13.20
CA THR A 127 5.34 6.95 12.62
C THR A 127 5.51 5.62 11.91
N PHE A 128 6.59 5.45 11.15
CA PHE A 128 6.83 4.20 10.44
C PHE A 128 6.94 3.00 11.39
N GLU A 129 7.57 3.18 12.55
CA GLU A 129 7.60 2.11 13.57
C GLU A 129 6.18 1.66 13.94
N ASN A 130 5.24 2.61 14.03
CA ASN A 130 3.84 2.30 14.34
C ASN A 130 3.10 1.66 13.17
N LEU A 131 3.61 1.80 11.95
CA LEU A 131 3.03 1.17 10.75
C LEU A 131 3.50 -0.26 10.54
N LYS A 132 4.62 -0.66 11.14
CA LYS A 132 5.18 -2.00 10.96
C LYS A 132 4.19 -3.12 11.30
N PRO A 133 3.44 -3.06 12.42
CA PRO A 133 2.41 -4.08 12.68
C PRO A 133 1.32 -4.13 11.62
N LEU A 134 0.97 -2.99 11.03
CA LEU A 134 -0.04 -2.94 9.96
C LEU A 134 0.49 -3.58 8.68
N LEU A 135 1.76 -3.34 8.34
CA LEU A 135 2.42 -3.98 7.20
C LEU A 135 2.48 -5.50 7.40
N THR A 136 2.82 -5.95 8.61
CA THR A 136 2.84 -7.38 8.94
C THR A 136 1.46 -8.00 8.76
N GLU A 137 0.41 -7.35 9.25
CA GLU A 137 -0.95 -7.83 9.06
C GLU A 137 -1.33 -7.91 7.57
N ALA A 138 -1.01 -6.85 6.82
CA ALA A 138 -1.32 -6.81 5.40
C ALA A 138 -0.62 -7.94 4.64
N TYR A 139 0.66 -8.18 4.95
CA TYR A 139 1.41 -9.29 4.38
C TYR A 139 0.79 -10.63 4.73
N GLN A 140 0.47 -10.87 6.00
CA GLN A 140 -0.13 -12.12 6.45
C GLN A 140 -1.48 -12.37 5.77
N ARG A 141 -2.27 -11.32 5.56
CA ARG A 141 -3.54 -11.43 4.82
C ARG A 141 -3.31 -11.83 3.38
N ALA A 142 -2.26 -11.30 2.73
CA ALA A 142 -1.90 -11.68 1.38
C ALA A 142 -1.48 -13.14 1.29
N VAL A 143 -0.69 -13.61 2.25
CA VAL A 143 -0.28 -15.01 2.35
C VAL A 143 -1.51 -15.93 2.49
N ARG A 144 -2.41 -15.62 3.41
CA ARG A 144 -3.63 -16.41 3.62
C ARG A 144 -4.51 -16.44 2.37
N ARG A 145 -4.64 -15.30 1.69
CA ARG A 145 -5.42 -15.23 0.44
C ARG A 145 -4.81 -16.13 -0.62
N PHE A 146 -3.50 -16.12 -0.75
CA PHE A 146 -2.80 -16.99 -1.71
C PHE A 146 -3.00 -18.46 -1.37
N GLU A 147 -2.82 -18.86 -0.12
CA GLU A 147 -2.98 -20.23 0.34
C GLU A 147 -4.42 -20.72 0.17
N SER A 148 -5.40 -19.87 0.47
CA SER A 148 -6.82 -20.19 0.29
C SER A 148 -7.16 -20.46 -1.17
N ARG A 149 -6.62 -19.67 -2.11
CA ARG A 149 -6.84 -19.89 -3.53
C ARG A 149 -6.16 -21.18 -4.03
N ALA A 150 -4.95 -21.46 -3.54
CA ALA A 150 -4.23 -22.68 -3.90
C ALA A 150 -5.00 -23.91 -3.43
N THR A 151 -5.55 -23.89 -2.21
CA THR A 151 -6.34 -24.97 -1.66
C THR A 151 -7.65 -25.18 -2.42
N SER A 152 -8.30 -24.11 -2.87
CA SER A 152 -9.59 -24.20 -3.56
C SER A 152 -9.49 -24.81 -4.95
N HIS A 153 -8.29 -24.97 -5.51
CA HIS A 153 -8.05 -25.59 -6.81
C HIS A 153 -7.65 -27.07 -6.73
N GLU A 154 -7.57 -27.59 -5.52
CA GLU A 154 -7.35 -29.02 -5.27
C GLU A 154 -8.72 -29.74 -5.19
#